data_14aac48ae839ecd745c81303db886ac9
#
_entry.id   14aac48ae839ecd745c81303db886ac9
#
_cell.length_a   1.000
_cell.length_b   1.000
_cell.length_c   1.000
_cell.angle_alpha   90.00
_cell.angle_beta   90.00
_cell.angle_gamma   90.00
#
_symmetry.space_group_name_H-M   'P 1'
#
loop_
_entity.id
_entity.type
_entity.pdbx_description
1 polymer ?
#
loop_
_entity_poly.entity_id
_entity_poly.type
_entity_poly.pdbx_seq_one_letter_code
_entity_poly.pdbx_strand_id
1 'polypeptide(L)'
;MLKAFLSHIQIRALLDPTSTYLLACSGGMDSMCLAELMLKSSIPFEIAHVNFQLRGNESDGDEEFVHTWATRHGVPFHLKSADARSLADSMGISIQMAARQIRYGFFEEIRFQRNLAGILLAHQEDDQLETIFLNLLRGTGIE
;
A
#
# COMPACT_ATOMS: atom_id res chain seq x y z
N MET A 1 -7.85 -20.53 2.72
CA MET A 1 -7.43 -21.24 1.52
C MET A 1 -8.26 -20.83 0.32
N LEU A 2 -9.59 -21.06 0.40
CA LEU A 2 -10.44 -20.69 -0.71
C LEU A 2 -10.37 -19.19 -0.99
N LYS A 3 -10.40 -18.38 0.05
CA LYS A 3 -10.35 -16.94 -0.11
C LYS A 3 -9.06 -16.50 -0.79
N ALA A 4 -7.94 -17.07 -0.38
CA ALA A 4 -6.67 -16.73 -0.99
C ALA A 4 -6.64 -17.14 -2.45
N PHE A 5 -7.23 -18.29 -2.75
CA PHE A 5 -7.28 -18.76 -4.12
C PHE A 5 -8.11 -17.83 -5.01
N LEU A 6 -9.26 -17.42 -4.52
CA LEU A 6 -10.11 -16.49 -5.28
C LEU A 6 -9.44 -15.14 -5.46
N SER A 7 -8.75 -14.66 -4.42
CA SER A 7 -8.03 -13.40 -4.53
C SER A 7 -6.90 -13.48 -5.54
N HIS A 8 -6.22 -14.62 -5.60
CA HIS A 8 -5.16 -14.83 -6.57
C HIS A 8 -5.70 -14.76 -8.00
N ILE A 9 -6.83 -15.43 -8.24
CA ILE A 9 -7.47 -15.40 -9.54
C ILE A 9 -7.84 -13.97 -9.91
N GLN A 10 -8.40 -13.24 -8.96
CA GLN A 10 -8.83 -11.88 -9.20
C GLN A 10 -7.65 -10.98 -9.56
N ILE A 11 -6.54 -11.12 -8.86
CA ILE A 11 -5.35 -10.34 -9.14
C ILE A 11 -4.86 -10.61 -10.55
N ARG A 12 -4.77 -11.86 -10.93
CA ARG A 12 -4.27 -12.20 -12.26
C ARG A 12 -5.20 -11.74 -13.37
N ALA A 13 -6.49 -11.59 -13.07
CA ALA A 13 -7.44 -11.11 -14.06
C ALA A 13 -7.41 -9.59 -14.22
N LEU A 14 -7.05 -8.88 -13.15
CA LEU A 14 -7.15 -7.42 -13.14
C LEU A 14 -5.85 -6.71 -13.48
N LEU A 15 -4.70 -7.35 -13.25
CA LEU A 15 -3.43 -6.69 -13.38
C LEU A 15 -2.63 -7.26 -14.56
N ASP A 16 -1.88 -6.36 -15.18
CA ASP A 16 -1.01 -6.72 -16.30
C ASP A 16 0.32 -7.23 -15.75
N PRO A 17 0.64 -8.50 -15.96
CA PRO A 17 1.89 -9.05 -15.40
C PRO A 17 3.15 -8.47 -16.02
N THR A 18 3.04 -7.72 -17.11
CA THR A 18 4.20 -7.05 -17.68
C THR A 18 4.41 -5.66 -17.14
N SER A 19 3.51 -5.18 -16.30
CA SER A 19 3.61 -3.85 -15.69
C SER A 19 4.03 -3.99 -14.24
N THR A 20 4.64 -2.92 -13.71
CA THR A 20 5.04 -2.86 -12.31
C THR A 20 4.09 -1.93 -11.57
N TYR A 21 3.66 -2.35 -10.39
CA TYR A 21 2.68 -1.61 -9.60
C TYR A 21 3.28 -1.15 -8.28
N LEU A 22 2.67 -0.13 -7.69
CA LEU A 22 3.05 0.32 -6.35
C LEU A 22 2.02 -0.20 -5.37
N LEU A 23 2.48 -0.93 -4.36
CA LEU A 23 1.61 -1.47 -3.32
C LEU A 23 1.78 -0.65 -2.06
N ALA A 24 0.68 -0.08 -1.58
CA ALA A 24 0.69 0.66 -0.33
C ALA A 24 0.56 -0.36 0.81
N CYS A 25 1.61 -0.46 1.63
CA CYS A 25 1.65 -1.43 2.71
C CYS A 25 1.67 -0.71 4.05
N SER A 26 0.64 -0.97 4.86
CA SER A 26 0.59 -0.39 6.20
C SER A 26 1.28 -1.27 7.24
N GLY A 27 1.55 -2.51 6.91
CA GLY A 27 2.05 -3.48 7.89
C GLY A 27 0.94 -4.31 8.49
N GLY A 28 -0.32 -3.96 8.20
CA GLY A 28 -1.44 -4.74 8.67
C GLY A 28 -1.65 -5.99 7.85
N MET A 29 -2.53 -6.84 8.37
CA MET A 29 -2.72 -8.16 7.77
C MET A 29 -3.15 -8.08 6.31
N ASP A 30 -4.09 -7.20 6.00
CA ASP A 30 -4.63 -7.13 4.64
C ASP A 30 -3.58 -6.71 3.64
N SER A 31 -2.78 -5.71 3.97
CA SER A 31 -1.75 -5.25 3.05
C SER A 31 -0.64 -6.28 2.87
N MET A 32 -0.31 -7.01 3.92
CA MET A 32 0.73 -8.04 3.81
C MET A 32 0.21 -9.26 3.06
N CYS A 33 -1.07 -9.58 3.21
CA CYS A 33 -1.67 -10.63 2.39
C CYS A 33 -1.61 -10.28 0.92
N LEU A 34 -1.90 -9.03 0.60
CA LEU A 34 -1.84 -8.59 -0.80
C LEU A 34 -0.42 -8.66 -1.32
N ALA A 35 0.56 -8.29 -0.49
CA ALA A 35 1.96 -8.38 -0.90
C ALA A 35 2.34 -9.83 -1.23
N GLU A 36 1.91 -10.77 -0.38
CA GLU A 36 2.17 -12.18 -0.64
C GLU A 36 1.52 -12.65 -1.93
N LEU A 37 0.28 -12.21 -2.17
CA LEU A 37 -0.42 -12.59 -3.38
C LEU A 37 0.26 -12.04 -4.62
N MET A 38 0.74 -10.80 -4.56
CA MET A 38 1.47 -10.21 -5.67
C MET A 38 2.73 -11.00 -5.96
N LEU A 39 3.44 -11.37 -4.90
CA LEU A 39 4.67 -12.14 -5.05
C LEU A 39 4.39 -13.48 -5.71
N LYS A 40 3.37 -14.17 -5.23
CA LYS A 40 3.01 -15.48 -5.78
C LYS A 40 2.48 -15.40 -7.19
N SER A 41 1.88 -14.27 -7.54
CA SER A 41 1.35 -14.08 -8.89
C SER A 41 2.41 -13.67 -9.88
N SER A 42 3.64 -13.46 -9.44
CA SER A 42 4.75 -13.06 -10.29
C SER A 42 4.48 -11.76 -11.02
N ILE A 43 3.73 -10.86 -10.41
CA ILE A 43 3.48 -9.54 -10.94
C ILE A 43 4.45 -8.59 -10.26
N PRO A 44 5.28 -7.87 -11.02
CA PRO A 44 6.27 -6.97 -10.41
C PRO A 44 5.61 -5.86 -9.62
N PHE A 45 6.19 -5.55 -8.46
CA PHE A 45 5.64 -4.46 -7.66
C PHE A 45 6.72 -3.88 -6.76
N GLU A 46 6.46 -2.68 -6.27
CA GLU A 46 7.27 -2.01 -5.29
C GLU A 46 6.36 -1.64 -4.13
N ILE A 47 6.96 -1.41 -2.98
CA ILE A 47 6.19 -1.15 -1.77
C ILE A 47 6.41 0.29 -1.31
N ALA A 48 5.33 0.95 -0.90
CA ALA A 48 5.38 2.25 -0.27
C ALA A 48 4.76 2.15 1.12
N HIS A 49 5.43 2.73 2.10
CA HIS A 49 4.98 2.72 3.48
C HIS A 49 5.16 4.12 4.06
N VAL A 50 4.16 4.58 4.81
CA VAL A 50 4.22 5.85 5.49
C VAL A 50 4.16 5.61 6.99
N ASN A 51 5.14 6.12 7.71
CA ASN A 51 5.17 6.06 9.17
C ASN A 51 4.77 7.42 9.71
N PHE A 52 3.59 7.49 10.32
CA PHE A 52 3.09 8.74 10.88
C PHE A 52 3.52 8.95 12.31
N GLN A 53 4.15 7.94 12.93
CA GLN A 53 4.67 8.01 14.29
C GLN A 53 3.58 8.32 15.32
N LEU A 54 2.35 7.98 14.99
CA LEU A 54 1.22 8.27 15.88
C LEU A 54 1.16 7.31 17.06
N ARG A 55 1.72 6.11 16.91
CA ARG A 55 1.66 5.07 17.93
C ARG A 55 3.04 4.70 18.45
N GLY A 56 4.01 5.56 18.26
CA GLY A 56 5.35 5.37 18.81
C GLY A 56 5.99 4.07 18.36
N ASN A 57 6.30 3.19 19.30
CA ASN A 57 7.00 1.94 19.00
C ASN A 57 6.20 1.05 18.04
N GLU A 58 4.88 1.12 18.10
CA GLU A 58 4.05 0.31 17.22
C GLU A 58 4.21 0.75 15.76
N SER A 59 4.26 2.05 15.54
CA SER A 59 4.47 2.58 14.19
C SER A 59 5.83 2.20 13.65
N ASP A 60 6.84 2.28 14.49
CA ASP A 60 8.20 1.90 14.09
C ASP A 60 8.31 0.41 13.84
N GLY A 61 7.58 -0.38 14.62
CA GLY A 61 7.55 -1.81 14.39
C GLY A 61 6.92 -2.19 13.07
N ASP A 62 5.85 -1.50 12.70
CA ASP A 62 5.23 -1.72 11.39
C ASP A 62 6.20 -1.40 10.27
N GLU A 63 6.90 -0.28 10.38
CA GLU A 63 7.88 0.10 9.38
C GLU A 63 8.96 -0.94 9.23
N GLU A 64 9.51 -1.40 10.34
CA GLU A 64 10.57 -2.40 10.32
C GLU A 64 10.08 -3.71 9.72
N PHE A 65 8.86 -4.09 10.06
CA PHE A 65 8.29 -5.34 9.56
C PHE A 65 8.16 -5.30 8.03
N VAL A 66 7.59 -4.22 7.51
CA VAL A 66 7.41 -4.09 6.06
C VAL A 66 8.76 -4.01 5.35
N HIS A 67 9.68 -3.24 5.92
CA HIS A 67 11.00 -3.09 5.32
C HIS A 67 11.75 -4.42 5.26
N THR A 68 11.70 -5.18 6.35
CA THR A 68 12.36 -6.48 6.42
C THR A 68 11.76 -7.43 5.39
N TRP A 69 10.43 -7.43 5.30
CA TRP A 69 9.76 -8.29 4.34
C TRP A 69 10.17 -7.95 2.90
N ALA A 70 10.18 -6.66 2.59
CA ALA A 70 10.55 -6.21 1.25
C ALA A 70 11.98 -6.58 0.91
N THR A 71 12.90 -6.37 1.85
CA THR A 71 14.30 -6.71 1.66
C THR A 71 14.48 -8.20 1.41
N ARG A 72 13.79 -9.01 2.21
CA ARG A 72 13.90 -10.45 2.08
C ARG A 72 13.46 -10.93 0.72
N HIS A 73 12.47 -10.30 0.14
CA HIS A 73 11.92 -10.74 -1.14
C HIS A 73 12.41 -9.92 -2.32
N GLY A 74 13.38 -9.04 -2.11
CA GLY A 74 13.96 -8.27 -3.19
C GLY A 74 13.00 -7.26 -3.80
N VAL A 75 12.05 -6.75 -3.01
CA VAL A 75 11.05 -5.79 -3.47
C VAL A 75 11.52 -4.38 -3.08
N PRO A 76 11.55 -3.45 -4.03
CA PRO A 76 11.93 -2.07 -3.70
C PRO A 76 10.99 -1.47 -2.67
N PHE A 77 11.57 -0.76 -1.70
CA PHE A 77 10.84 -0.24 -0.55
C PHE A 77 11.02 1.28 -0.50
N HIS A 78 9.90 1.99 -0.43
CA HIS A 78 9.89 3.44 -0.35
C HIS A 78 9.23 3.84 0.95
N LEU A 79 9.89 4.71 1.69
CA LEU A 79 9.44 5.09 3.02
C LEU A 79 9.27 6.60 3.11
N LYS A 80 8.21 7.00 3.79
CA LYS A 80 8.03 8.39 4.18
C LYS A 80 7.66 8.44 5.64
N SER A 81 8.34 9.30 6.39
CA SER A 81 7.96 9.65 7.75
C SER A 81 7.28 11.00 7.70
N ALA A 82 6.16 11.12 8.38
CA ALA A 82 5.38 12.35 8.30
C ALA A 82 4.65 12.59 9.61
N ASP A 83 4.33 13.85 9.85
CA ASP A 83 3.60 14.27 11.05
C ASP A 83 2.21 14.70 10.62
N ALA A 84 1.28 13.73 10.65
CA ALA A 84 -0.08 14.01 10.26
C ALA A 84 -0.77 14.97 11.23
N ARG A 85 -0.37 14.94 12.49
CA ARG A 85 -0.98 15.80 13.50
C ARG A 85 -0.67 17.27 13.21
N SER A 86 0.58 17.56 12.87
CA SER A 86 0.96 18.93 12.53
C SER A 86 0.23 19.43 11.30
N LEU A 87 0.12 18.59 10.29
CA LEU A 87 -0.59 18.98 9.08
C LEU A 87 -2.06 19.22 9.39
N ALA A 88 -2.67 18.34 10.18
CA ALA A 88 -4.07 18.49 10.56
C ALA A 88 -4.31 19.82 11.26
N ASP A 89 -3.42 20.16 12.19
CA ASP A 89 -3.53 21.42 12.92
C ASP A 89 -3.41 22.62 12.00
N SER A 90 -2.44 22.59 11.11
CA SER A 90 -2.20 23.75 10.25
C SER A 90 -3.31 23.96 9.23
N MET A 91 -3.99 22.89 8.83
CA MET A 91 -5.03 22.97 7.82
C MET A 91 -6.42 22.96 8.37
N GLY A 92 -6.58 22.75 9.67
CA GLY A 92 -7.90 22.70 10.28
C GLY A 92 -8.69 21.50 9.86
N ILE A 93 -8.05 20.36 9.66
CA ILE A 93 -8.70 19.12 9.27
C ILE A 93 -8.39 18.04 10.30
N SER A 94 -9.06 16.91 10.16
CA SER A 94 -8.81 15.79 11.06
C SER A 94 -7.47 15.15 10.78
N ILE A 95 -6.96 14.41 11.77
CA ILE A 95 -5.71 13.68 11.58
C ILE A 95 -5.88 12.63 10.50
N GLN A 96 -7.05 11.99 10.42
CA GLN A 96 -7.31 11.00 9.39
C GLN A 96 -7.26 11.61 8.00
N MET A 97 -7.83 12.80 7.84
CA MET A 97 -7.78 13.47 6.54
C MET A 97 -6.37 13.88 6.18
N ALA A 98 -5.61 14.38 7.15
CA ALA A 98 -4.23 14.75 6.91
C ALA A 98 -3.41 13.54 6.52
N ALA A 99 -3.60 12.42 7.22
CA ALA A 99 -2.87 11.19 6.92
C ALA A 99 -3.22 10.71 5.51
N ARG A 100 -4.49 10.80 5.15
CA ARG A 100 -4.91 10.37 3.81
C ARG A 100 -4.24 11.22 2.73
N GLN A 101 -4.20 12.53 2.91
CA GLN A 101 -3.56 13.41 1.95
C GLN A 101 -2.08 13.11 1.82
N ILE A 102 -1.41 12.86 2.95
CA ILE A 102 0.00 12.54 2.92
C ILE A 102 0.24 11.22 2.20
N ARG A 103 -0.57 10.22 2.49
CA ARG A 103 -0.39 8.91 1.86
C ARG A 103 -0.57 8.99 0.35
N TYR A 104 -1.67 9.56 -0.10
CA TYR A 104 -1.94 9.56 -1.54
C TYR A 104 -0.96 10.45 -2.29
N GLY A 105 -0.55 11.57 -1.68
CA GLY A 105 0.47 12.40 -2.30
C GLY A 105 1.78 11.65 -2.48
N PHE A 106 2.19 10.92 -1.44
CA PHE A 106 3.42 10.15 -1.49
C PHE A 106 3.34 9.02 -2.51
N PHE A 107 2.23 8.28 -2.50
CA PHE A 107 2.08 7.17 -3.44
C PHE A 107 2.11 7.67 -4.87
N GLU A 108 1.43 8.76 -5.15
CA GLU A 108 1.40 9.29 -6.51
C GLU A 108 2.77 9.81 -6.93
N GLU A 109 3.49 10.41 -5.99
CA GLU A 109 4.84 10.89 -6.28
C GLU A 109 5.75 9.74 -6.67
N ILE A 110 5.71 8.65 -5.92
CA ILE A 110 6.54 7.48 -6.23
C ILE A 110 6.09 6.85 -7.54
N ARG A 111 4.78 6.71 -7.73
CA ARG A 111 4.27 6.12 -8.96
C ARG A 111 4.79 6.89 -10.18
N PHE A 112 4.75 8.20 -10.10
CA PHE A 112 5.20 9.04 -11.20
C PHE A 112 6.71 8.94 -11.40
N GLN A 113 7.48 9.05 -10.32
CA GLN A 113 8.94 9.03 -10.41
C GLN A 113 9.45 7.70 -10.91
N ARG A 114 8.81 6.62 -10.50
CA ARG A 114 9.25 5.27 -10.88
C ARG A 114 8.53 4.75 -12.11
N ASN A 115 7.63 5.54 -12.65
CA ASN A 115 6.87 5.17 -13.86
C ASN A 115 6.10 3.87 -13.66
N LEU A 116 5.39 3.79 -12.54
CA LEU A 116 4.64 2.59 -12.22
C LEU A 116 3.24 2.68 -12.79
N ALA A 117 2.64 1.52 -13.06
CA ALA A 117 1.37 1.45 -13.80
C ALA A 117 0.18 1.85 -12.96
N GLY A 118 0.25 1.67 -11.65
CA GLY A 118 -0.87 2.02 -10.79
C GLY A 118 -0.53 1.78 -9.34
N ILE A 119 -1.47 2.12 -8.47
CA ILE A 119 -1.31 1.98 -7.04
C ILE A 119 -2.34 0.98 -6.54
N LEU A 120 -1.88 0.01 -5.77
CA LEU A 120 -2.73 -1.02 -5.19
C LEU A 120 -2.91 -0.75 -3.71
N LEU A 121 -4.14 -0.80 -3.27
CA LEU A 121 -4.50 -0.57 -1.88
C LEU A 121 -5.32 -1.74 -1.39
N ALA A 122 -5.01 -2.22 -0.19
CA ALA A 122 -5.81 -3.23 0.46
C ALA A 122 -6.72 -2.54 1.45
N HIS A 123 -8.02 -2.68 1.24
CA HIS A 123 -9.01 -2.08 2.14
C HIS A 123 -9.22 -2.96 3.34
N GLN A 124 -9.25 -2.34 4.51
CA GLN A 124 -9.49 -3.05 5.76
C GLN A 124 -10.90 -2.88 6.28
N GLU A 125 -11.71 -2.10 5.58
CA GLU A 125 -13.06 -1.84 6.03
C GLU A 125 -13.93 -3.07 5.94
N ASP A 126 -13.54 -3.98 5.10
CA ASP A 126 -14.28 -5.21 4.89
C ASP A 126 -13.55 -6.33 5.63
N ASP A 127 -14.20 -6.88 6.63
CA ASP A 127 -13.58 -7.88 7.48
C ASP A 127 -13.43 -9.22 6.81
N GLN A 128 -13.99 -9.41 5.63
CA GLN A 128 -14.00 -10.71 4.98
C GLN A 128 -12.84 -10.83 4.03
N LEU A 129 -12.02 -11.83 4.25
CA LEU A 129 -10.85 -12.02 3.40
C LEU A 129 -11.20 -12.35 1.97
N GLU A 130 -12.35 -13.01 1.76
CA GLU A 130 -12.76 -13.29 0.39
C GLU A 130 -13.12 -12.04 -0.37
N THR A 131 -13.27 -10.92 0.34
CA THR A 131 -13.59 -9.64 -0.29
C THR A 131 -12.47 -8.65 -0.10
N ILE A 132 -11.24 -9.09 -0.25
CA ILE A 132 -10.13 -8.17 -0.29
C ILE A 132 -10.28 -7.35 -1.56
N PHE A 133 -10.51 -6.07 -1.39
CA PHE A 133 -10.68 -5.19 -2.53
C PHE A 133 -9.36 -4.66 -3.00
N LEU A 134 -9.18 -4.72 -4.29
CA LEU A 134 -8.06 -4.07 -4.93
C LEU A 134 -8.54 -2.73 -5.44
N ASN A 135 -8.01 -1.68 -4.87
CA ASN A 135 -8.23 -0.35 -5.42
C ASN A 135 -7.05 -0.03 -6.30
N LEU A 136 -7.31 0.02 -7.57
CA LEU A 136 -6.28 0.32 -8.53
C LEU A 136 -6.43 1.78 -8.92
N LEU A 137 -5.49 2.59 -8.47
CA LEU A 137 -5.45 3.99 -8.82
C LEU A 137 -4.48 4.15 -9.97
N ARG A 138 -4.98 4.67 -11.06
CA ARG A 138 -4.16 4.86 -12.24
C ARG A 138 -3.69 6.29 -12.30
N GLY A 139 -2.56 6.50 -12.95
CA GLY A 139 -1.98 7.83 -13.02
C GLY A 139 -2.78 8.80 -13.86
N THR A 140 -3.73 8.29 -14.64
CA THR A 140 -4.56 9.13 -15.48
C THR A 140 -6.00 9.01 -15.03
N GLY A 141 -6.60 10.09 -14.64
CA GLY A 141 -8.02 10.10 -14.42
C GLY A 141 -8.48 9.28 -13.24
N ILE A 142 -7.75 9.34 -12.21
CA ILE A 142 -8.22 8.72 -11.00
C ILE A 142 -9.31 9.56 -10.41
N GLU A 143 -10.31 8.93 -9.99
CA GLU A 143 -11.41 9.63 -9.35
C GLU A 143 -11.69 9.08 -8.01
#